data_be24239d181724483e6241d97c00bd49
#
_entry.id   be24239d181724483e6241d97c00bd49
#
_cell.length_a   1.000
_cell.length_b   1.000
_cell.length_c   1.000
_cell.angle_alpha   90.00
_cell.angle_beta   90.00
_cell.angle_gamma   90.00
#
_symmetry.space_group_name_H-M   'P 1'
#
loop_
_entity.id
_entity.type
_entity.pdbx_description
1 polymer ?
#
loop_
_entity_poly.entity_id
_entity_poly.type
_entity_poly.pdbx_seq_one_letter_code
_entity_poly.pdbx_strand_id
1 'polypeptide(L)'
;MSDLIYQSSKPVFIHNLKNLSSILKTAARDAKARGIEPGVILNARLSPDMLPLIRQVQIVTDHAKGCCSRLASIEAPAFADSETTFAELETRIQNTVRFLRGLKASHFVGSESREVVMQLPIGTLSFSGIHFLNGWSLPNFYFHYSTVYNILRHNGVAIGKLDLLGVMPGMTAKGKIKKMMDAKPPANVKKKR
;
A
#
# COMPACT_ATOMS: atom_id res chain seq x y z
N MET A 1 -13.36 -7.38 21.67
CA MET A 1 -11.91 -7.29 21.36
C MET A 1 -11.60 -7.76 19.94
N SER A 2 -12.17 -8.85 19.41
CA SER A 2 -11.97 -9.30 18.01
C SER A 2 -12.24 -8.25 16.92
N ASP A 3 -13.08 -7.26 17.18
CA ASP A 3 -13.36 -6.17 16.23
C ASP A 3 -12.17 -5.21 16.07
N LEU A 4 -11.34 -5.00 17.10
CA LEU A 4 -10.23 -4.06 17.04
C LEU A 4 -9.15 -4.49 16.04
N ILE A 5 -8.71 -5.75 16.07
CA ILE A 5 -7.72 -6.26 15.09
C ILE A 5 -8.28 -6.19 13.67
N TYR A 6 -9.55 -6.57 13.47
CA TYR A 6 -10.18 -6.46 12.17
C TYR A 6 -10.21 -5.01 11.67
N GLN A 7 -10.64 -4.06 12.52
CA GLN A 7 -10.70 -2.63 12.17
C GLN A 7 -9.32 -2.01 11.94
N SER A 8 -8.30 -2.46 12.69
CA SER A 8 -6.92 -1.96 12.57
C SER A 8 -6.10 -2.62 11.44
N SER A 9 -6.63 -3.63 10.77
CA SER A 9 -5.93 -4.35 9.70
C SER A 9 -6.64 -4.19 8.35
N LYS A 10 -7.65 -4.99 8.06
CA LYS A 10 -8.30 -5.09 6.75
C LYS A 10 -8.77 -3.74 6.18
N PRO A 11 -9.57 -2.91 6.88
CA PRO A 11 -10.01 -1.62 6.35
C PRO A 11 -8.85 -0.66 6.11
N VAL A 12 -7.84 -0.68 7.00
CA VAL A 12 -6.64 0.15 6.90
C VAL A 12 -5.86 -0.20 5.62
N PHE A 13 -5.58 -1.48 5.39
CA PHE A 13 -4.88 -1.91 4.17
C PHE A 13 -5.69 -1.59 2.91
N ILE A 14 -7.00 -1.85 2.88
CA ILE A 14 -7.84 -1.54 1.72
C ILE A 14 -7.81 -0.04 1.41
N HIS A 15 -7.89 0.82 2.41
CA HIS A 15 -7.83 2.27 2.23
C HIS A 15 -6.50 2.69 1.58
N ASN A 16 -5.38 2.27 2.18
CA ASN A 16 -4.05 2.64 1.68
C ASN A 16 -3.75 2.04 0.30
N LEU A 17 -4.19 0.81 0.01
CA LEU A 17 -4.03 0.20 -1.31
C LEU A 17 -4.81 0.95 -2.41
N LYS A 18 -5.99 1.50 -2.09
CA LYS A 18 -6.74 2.35 -3.04
C LYS A 18 -6.00 3.67 -3.32
N ASN A 19 -5.40 4.28 -2.29
CA ASN A 19 -4.60 5.47 -2.47
C ASN A 19 -3.32 5.17 -3.27
N LEU A 20 -2.67 4.02 -3.00
CA LEU A 20 -1.53 3.53 -3.79
C LEU A 20 -1.89 3.41 -5.28
N SER A 21 -3.02 2.77 -5.60
CA SER A 21 -3.55 2.69 -6.95
C SER A 21 -3.70 4.08 -7.59
N SER A 22 -4.25 5.04 -6.85
CA SER A 22 -4.44 6.41 -7.35
C SER A 22 -3.13 7.12 -7.66
N ILE A 23 -2.12 7.03 -6.78
CA ILE A 23 -0.81 7.66 -7.02
C ILE A 23 -0.04 6.98 -8.15
N LEU A 24 -0.15 5.66 -8.33
CA LEU A 24 0.46 4.95 -9.46
C LEU A 24 -0.19 5.33 -10.80
N LYS A 25 -1.51 5.51 -10.84
CA LYS A 25 -2.20 6.04 -12.03
C LYS A 25 -1.75 7.46 -12.37
N THR A 26 -1.49 8.28 -11.35
CA THR A 26 -0.94 9.62 -11.56
C THR A 26 0.48 9.56 -12.10
N ALA A 27 1.32 8.66 -11.55
CA ALA A 27 2.68 8.44 -12.03
C ALA A 27 2.72 7.95 -13.50
N ALA A 28 1.84 7.01 -13.86
CA ALA A 28 1.75 6.51 -15.25
C ALA A 28 1.36 7.63 -16.23
N ARG A 29 0.40 8.50 -15.86
CA ARG A 29 0.01 9.66 -16.68
C ARG A 29 1.12 10.70 -16.78
N ASP A 30 1.82 10.96 -15.67
CA ASP A 30 2.96 11.89 -15.64
C ASP A 30 4.10 11.40 -16.53
N ALA A 31 4.49 10.12 -16.43
CA ALA A 31 5.50 9.52 -17.28
C ALA A 31 5.15 9.66 -18.77
N LYS A 32 3.90 9.34 -19.15
CA LYS A 32 3.41 9.50 -20.52
C LYS A 32 3.47 10.97 -20.99
N ALA A 33 3.02 11.92 -20.16
CA ALA A 33 3.00 13.34 -20.50
C ALA A 33 4.41 13.93 -20.66
N ARG A 34 5.40 13.36 -19.98
CA ARG A 34 6.82 13.78 -20.02
C ARG A 34 7.64 13.01 -21.06
N GLY A 35 7.05 12.04 -21.78
CA GLY A 35 7.77 11.16 -22.70
C GLY A 35 8.79 10.25 -22.01
N ILE A 36 8.55 9.87 -20.75
CA ILE A 36 9.43 8.98 -19.98
C ILE A 36 8.92 7.55 -20.13
N GLU A 37 9.80 6.65 -20.54
CA GLU A 37 9.51 5.23 -20.58
C GLU A 37 9.12 4.72 -19.18
N PRO A 38 7.99 3.99 -19.04
CA PRO A 38 7.50 3.52 -17.72
C PRO A 38 8.55 2.76 -16.92
N GLY A 39 9.38 1.97 -17.58
CA GLY A 39 10.46 1.20 -16.97
C GLY A 39 11.49 2.05 -16.21
N VAL A 40 11.72 3.30 -16.62
CA VAL A 40 12.63 4.23 -15.94
C VAL A 40 12.10 4.54 -14.54
N ILE A 41 10.81 4.86 -14.42
CA ILE A 41 10.18 5.15 -13.13
C ILE A 41 10.02 3.88 -12.29
N LEU A 42 9.62 2.76 -12.90
CA LEU A 42 9.39 1.49 -12.20
C LEU A 42 10.69 0.91 -11.62
N ASN A 43 11.84 1.16 -12.25
CA ASN A 43 13.15 0.72 -11.76
C ASN A 43 13.88 1.78 -10.92
N ALA A 44 13.29 2.97 -10.74
CA ALA A 44 13.88 4.00 -9.89
C ALA A 44 13.90 3.57 -8.41
N ARG A 45 14.93 4.01 -7.70
CA ARG A 45 15.17 3.74 -6.27
C ARG A 45 15.73 4.98 -5.57
N LEU A 46 15.59 5.06 -4.24
CA LEU A 46 16.10 6.19 -3.47
C LEU A 46 17.61 6.09 -3.21
N SER A 47 18.12 4.88 -3.05
CA SER A 47 19.55 4.59 -2.86
C SER A 47 19.92 3.38 -3.73
N PRO A 48 21.18 3.26 -4.20
CA PRO A 48 21.63 2.17 -5.06
C PRO A 48 21.36 0.76 -4.49
N ASP A 49 21.39 0.62 -3.18
CA ASP A 49 21.16 -0.63 -2.42
C ASP A 49 19.70 -0.88 -2.03
N MET A 50 18.82 0.11 -2.22
CA MET A 50 17.37 -0.05 -1.96
C MET A 50 16.66 -0.76 -3.11
N LEU A 51 15.54 -1.41 -2.80
CA LEU A 51 14.66 -2.02 -3.79
C LEU A 51 13.99 -0.96 -4.69
N PRO A 52 13.81 -1.23 -6.00
CA PRO A 52 13.15 -0.30 -6.92
C PRO A 52 11.66 -0.18 -6.66
N LEU A 53 11.03 0.85 -7.24
CA LEU A 53 9.60 1.16 -7.10
C LEU A 53 8.71 -0.07 -7.28
N ILE A 54 8.94 -0.85 -8.33
CA ILE A 54 8.15 -2.02 -8.64
C ILE A 54 8.14 -3.02 -7.48
N ARG A 55 9.32 -3.30 -6.88
CA ARG A 55 9.45 -4.19 -5.73
C ARG A 55 8.80 -3.63 -4.48
N GLN A 56 8.88 -2.31 -4.29
CA GLN A 56 8.21 -1.67 -3.16
C GLN A 56 6.69 -1.89 -3.22
N VAL A 57 6.07 -1.74 -4.39
CA VAL A 57 4.63 -1.97 -4.58
C VAL A 57 4.26 -3.44 -4.36
N GLN A 58 5.07 -4.37 -4.88
CA GLN A 58 4.86 -5.81 -4.66
C GLN A 58 4.85 -6.13 -3.16
N ILE A 59 5.84 -5.67 -2.42
CA ILE A 59 5.98 -5.91 -0.97
C ILE A 59 4.83 -5.25 -0.18
N VAL A 60 4.38 -4.05 -0.56
CA VAL A 60 3.19 -3.43 0.06
C VAL A 60 1.97 -4.35 -0.05
N THR A 61 1.72 -4.91 -1.23
CA THR A 61 0.58 -5.83 -1.43
C THR A 61 0.76 -7.13 -0.66
N ASP A 62 2.00 -7.63 -0.56
CA ASP A 62 2.31 -8.86 0.18
C ASP A 62 2.15 -8.70 1.69
N HIS A 63 2.57 -7.56 2.24
CA HIS A 63 2.31 -7.26 3.66
C HIS A 63 0.81 -7.15 3.95
N ALA A 64 0.04 -6.48 3.08
CA ALA A 64 -1.40 -6.33 3.28
C ALA A 64 -2.14 -7.69 3.24
N LYS A 65 -1.92 -8.49 2.18
CA LYS A 65 -2.58 -9.80 2.07
C LYS A 65 -2.07 -10.80 3.09
N GLY A 66 -0.77 -10.85 3.30
CA GLY A 66 -0.12 -11.79 4.22
C GLY A 66 -0.47 -11.52 5.67
N CYS A 67 -0.63 -10.26 6.07
CA CYS A 67 -1.10 -9.90 7.40
C CYS A 67 -2.53 -10.42 7.65
N CYS A 68 -3.46 -10.02 6.79
CA CYS A 68 -4.86 -10.39 6.96
C CYS A 68 -5.09 -11.92 6.81
N SER A 69 -4.33 -12.57 5.92
CA SER A 69 -4.33 -14.02 5.75
C SER A 69 -4.01 -14.74 7.08
N ARG A 70 -2.89 -14.37 7.70
CA ARG A 70 -2.44 -15.01 8.96
C ARG A 70 -3.38 -14.69 10.12
N LEU A 71 -3.83 -13.44 10.25
CA LEU A 71 -4.78 -13.05 11.28
C LEU A 71 -6.15 -13.70 11.11
N ALA A 72 -6.58 -13.96 9.89
CA ALA A 72 -7.84 -14.62 9.57
C ALA A 72 -7.74 -16.17 9.50
N SER A 73 -6.53 -16.74 9.54
CA SER A 73 -6.27 -18.17 9.25
C SER A 73 -6.86 -18.61 7.90
N ILE A 74 -6.69 -17.80 6.86
CA ILE A 74 -7.14 -18.07 5.49
C ILE A 74 -5.95 -17.94 4.57
N GLU A 75 -5.76 -18.89 3.66
CA GLU A 75 -4.66 -18.86 2.71
C GLU A 75 -4.73 -17.63 1.79
N ALA A 76 -3.59 -16.97 1.63
CA ALA A 76 -3.46 -15.83 0.72
C ALA A 76 -3.19 -16.30 -0.71
N PRO A 77 -3.70 -15.59 -1.73
CA PRO A 77 -3.33 -15.87 -3.13
C PRO A 77 -1.83 -15.64 -3.33
N ALA A 78 -1.19 -16.55 -4.07
CA ALA A 78 0.18 -16.37 -4.54
C ALA A 78 0.23 -15.41 -5.72
N PHE A 79 1.28 -14.58 -5.77
CA PHE A 79 1.59 -13.71 -6.90
C PHE A 79 3.00 -14.03 -7.39
N ALA A 80 3.20 -14.02 -8.73
CA ALA A 80 4.44 -14.45 -9.36
C ALA A 80 5.57 -13.40 -9.31
N ASP A 81 5.29 -12.16 -8.86
CA ASP A 81 6.23 -11.02 -8.85
C ASP A 81 6.86 -10.70 -10.21
N SER A 82 6.10 -10.94 -11.28
CA SER A 82 6.53 -10.78 -12.68
C SER A 82 6.04 -9.48 -13.33
N GLU A 83 5.46 -8.58 -12.55
CA GLU A 83 4.97 -7.30 -13.05
C GLU A 83 6.12 -6.46 -13.63
N THR A 84 5.88 -5.84 -14.79
CA THR A 84 6.83 -4.98 -15.52
C THR A 84 6.23 -3.63 -15.88
N THR A 85 4.91 -3.46 -15.68
CA THR A 85 4.15 -2.27 -16.07
C THR A 85 3.31 -1.72 -14.91
N PHE A 86 2.95 -0.43 -15.00
CA PHE A 86 1.98 0.16 -14.08
C PHE A 86 0.61 -0.53 -14.10
N ALA A 87 0.18 -1.04 -15.27
CA ALA A 87 -1.10 -1.72 -15.42
C ALA A 87 -1.12 -3.07 -14.67
N GLU A 88 -0.02 -3.81 -14.72
CA GLU A 88 0.14 -5.08 -13.99
C GLU A 88 0.19 -4.84 -12.48
N LEU A 89 0.91 -3.81 -12.02
CA LEU A 89 0.90 -3.42 -10.61
C LEU A 89 -0.50 -3.01 -10.14
N GLU A 90 -1.26 -2.29 -10.97
CA GLU A 90 -2.66 -1.96 -10.68
C GLU A 90 -3.52 -3.23 -10.55
N THR A 91 -3.35 -4.19 -11.46
CA THR A 91 -4.04 -5.48 -11.40
C THR A 91 -3.71 -6.23 -10.10
N ARG A 92 -2.44 -6.27 -9.69
CA ARG A 92 -1.99 -6.86 -8.43
C ARG A 92 -2.67 -6.19 -7.22
N ILE A 93 -2.70 -4.86 -7.19
CA ILE A 93 -3.37 -4.12 -6.10
C ILE A 93 -4.87 -4.47 -6.06
N GLN A 94 -5.54 -4.51 -7.21
CA GLN A 94 -6.96 -4.84 -7.29
C GLN A 94 -7.24 -6.27 -6.81
N ASN A 95 -6.40 -7.24 -7.18
CA ASN A 95 -6.50 -8.63 -6.72
C ASN A 95 -6.31 -8.72 -5.20
N THR A 96 -5.34 -7.98 -4.65
CA THR A 96 -5.14 -7.89 -3.20
C THR A 96 -6.38 -7.30 -2.51
N VAL A 97 -6.91 -6.19 -3.00
CA VAL A 97 -8.13 -5.58 -2.44
C VAL A 97 -9.34 -6.53 -2.52
N ARG A 98 -9.47 -7.28 -3.62
CA ARG A 98 -10.54 -8.28 -3.79
C ARG A 98 -10.42 -9.39 -2.74
N PHE A 99 -9.25 -9.94 -2.54
CA PHE A 99 -8.97 -10.93 -1.50
C PHE A 99 -9.34 -10.38 -0.11
N LEU A 100 -8.82 -9.20 0.25
CA LEU A 100 -9.13 -8.58 1.54
C LEU A 100 -10.62 -8.35 1.74
N ARG A 101 -11.36 -7.92 0.72
CA ARG A 101 -12.82 -7.73 0.80
C ARG A 101 -13.57 -9.02 1.09
N GLY A 102 -13.10 -10.16 0.61
CA GLY A 102 -13.68 -11.48 0.89
C GLY A 102 -13.57 -11.92 2.34
N LEU A 103 -12.63 -11.36 3.12
CA LEU A 103 -12.46 -11.69 4.52
C LEU A 103 -13.59 -11.08 5.37
N LYS A 104 -14.19 -11.89 6.25
CA LYS A 104 -15.27 -11.47 7.17
C LYS A 104 -14.69 -11.16 8.55
N ALA A 105 -15.38 -10.32 9.34
CA ALA A 105 -14.97 -10.02 10.73
C ALA A 105 -14.90 -11.29 11.59
N SER A 106 -15.78 -12.27 11.33
CA SER A 106 -15.78 -13.57 12.03
C SER A 106 -14.48 -14.35 11.88
N HIS A 107 -13.73 -14.18 10.80
CA HIS A 107 -12.44 -14.83 10.59
C HIS A 107 -11.35 -14.31 11.55
N PHE A 108 -11.54 -13.12 12.11
CA PHE A 108 -10.58 -12.48 13.02
C PHE A 108 -10.88 -12.75 14.50
N VAL A 109 -11.90 -13.53 14.81
CA VAL A 109 -12.21 -13.90 16.21
C VAL A 109 -11.03 -14.66 16.80
N GLY A 110 -10.55 -14.21 17.97
CA GLY A 110 -9.39 -14.78 18.66
C GLY A 110 -8.03 -14.49 18.02
N SER A 111 -7.99 -13.67 16.96
CA SER A 111 -6.74 -13.37 16.26
C SER A 111 -5.71 -12.57 17.08
N GLU A 112 -6.12 -11.89 18.15
CA GLU A 112 -5.22 -11.15 19.05
C GLU A 112 -4.16 -12.04 19.70
N SER A 113 -4.58 -13.20 20.20
CA SER A 113 -3.73 -14.18 20.85
C SER A 113 -3.28 -15.31 19.92
N ARG A 114 -3.80 -15.36 18.69
CA ARG A 114 -3.43 -16.38 17.69
C ARG A 114 -1.94 -16.34 17.45
N GLU A 115 -1.29 -17.49 17.53
CA GLU A 115 0.11 -17.60 17.13
C GLU A 115 0.26 -17.44 15.63
N VAL A 116 1.15 -16.55 15.24
CA VAL A 116 1.56 -16.31 13.85
C VAL A 116 3.01 -16.72 13.71
N VAL A 117 3.25 -17.79 12.96
CA VAL A 117 4.58 -18.31 12.66
C VAL A 117 4.96 -17.92 11.23
N MET A 118 6.15 -17.34 11.06
CA MET A 118 6.72 -17.02 9.76
C MET A 118 8.04 -17.76 9.57
N GLN A 119 8.09 -18.60 8.54
CA GLN A 119 9.32 -19.26 8.10
C GLN A 119 10.09 -18.32 7.16
N LEU A 120 11.30 -17.97 7.53
CA LEU A 120 12.23 -17.18 6.73
C LEU A 120 13.43 -18.04 6.35
N PRO A 121 14.17 -17.74 5.28
CA PRO A 121 15.36 -18.49 4.90
C PRO A 121 16.43 -18.58 6.01
N ILE A 122 16.44 -17.61 6.94
CA ILE A 122 17.40 -17.49 8.03
C ILE A 122 16.85 -17.94 9.39
N GLY A 123 15.61 -18.43 9.47
CA GLY A 123 15.00 -18.88 10.72
C GLY A 123 13.50 -18.63 10.82
N THR A 124 12.96 -18.90 11.99
CA THR A 124 11.52 -18.79 12.27
C THR A 124 11.25 -17.62 13.21
N LEU A 125 10.23 -16.82 12.88
CA LEU A 125 9.68 -15.79 13.78
C LEU A 125 8.30 -16.21 14.24
N SER A 126 8.03 -16.08 15.54
CA SER A 126 6.71 -16.33 16.13
C SER A 126 6.24 -15.09 16.89
N PHE A 127 4.96 -14.77 16.72
CA PHE A 127 4.30 -13.63 17.34
C PHE A 127 2.91 -14.03 17.83
N SER A 128 2.37 -13.33 18.84
CA SER A 128 0.91 -13.25 18.96
C SER A 128 0.35 -12.30 17.89
N GLY A 129 -0.90 -12.50 17.46
CA GLY A 129 -1.47 -11.75 16.34
C GLY A 129 -1.45 -10.24 16.54
N ILE A 130 -1.65 -9.74 17.78
CA ILE A 130 -1.56 -8.29 18.05
C ILE A 130 -0.13 -7.76 17.87
N HIS A 131 0.89 -8.49 18.33
CA HIS A 131 2.28 -8.11 18.14
C HIS A 131 2.73 -8.25 16.69
N PHE A 132 2.22 -9.27 15.98
CA PHE A 132 2.42 -9.41 14.55
C PHE A 132 1.87 -8.23 13.77
N LEU A 133 0.61 -7.80 14.05
CA LEU A 133 0.01 -6.65 13.39
C LEU A 133 0.81 -5.37 13.63
N ASN A 134 1.03 -5.03 14.92
CA ASN A 134 1.56 -3.72 15.31
C ASN A 134 3.09 -3.64 15.22
N GLY A 135 3.81 -4.72 15.53
CA GLY A 135 5.27 -4.73 15.58
C GLY A 135 5.94 -5.15 14.27
N TRP A 136 5.23 -5.90 13.42
CA TRP A 136 5.79 -6.39 12.16
C TRP A 136 5.04 -5.86 10.94
N SER A 137 3.74 -6.19 10.80
CA SER A 137 3.04 -5.97 9.53
C SER A 137 2.83 -4.50 9.19
N LEU A 138 2.31 -3.70 10.12
CA LEU A 138 2.06 -2.27 9.88
C LEU A 138 3.36 -1.48 9.68
N PRO A 139 4.43 -1.65 10.50
CA PRO A 139 5.69 -0.95 10.26
C PRO A 139 6.29 -1.25 8.89
N ASN A 140 6.35 -2.53 8.50
CA ASN A 140 6.87 -2.92 7.18
C ASN A 140 5.98 -2.40 6.05
N PHE A 141 4.66 -2.54 6.16
CA PHE A 141 3.73 -2.00 5.18
C PHE A 141 3.95 -0.50 4.96
N TYR A 142 3.99 0.30 6.03
CA TYR A 142 4.16 1.74 5.91
C TYR A 142 5.56 2.16 5.46
N PHE A 143 6.59 1.41 5.81
CA PHE A 143 7.94 1.63 5.26
C PHE A 143 7.92 1.53 3.73
N HIS A 144 7.43 0.43 3.17
CA HIS A 144 7.39 0.24 1.73
C HIS A 144 6.39 1.18 1.04
N TYR A 145 5.23 1.42 1.64
CA TYR A 145 4.21 2.34 1.16
C TYR A 145 4.73 3.78 1.04
N SER A 146 5.42 4.26 2.07
CA SER A 146 6.04 5.59 2.07
C SER A 146 7.21 5.67 1.10
N THR A 147 7.97 4.58 0.94
CA THR A 147 9.07 4.50 -0.02
C THR A 147 8.58 4.63 -1.45
N VAL A 148 7.43 4.00 -1.82
CA VAL A 148 6.78 4.24 -3.13
C VAL A 148 6.51 5.72 -3.35
N TYR A 149 5.87 6.39 -2.39
CA TYR A 149 5.60 7.82 -2.49
C TYR A 149 6.89 8.63 -2.66
N ASN A 150 7.91 8.35 -1.87
CA ASN A 150 9.18 9.06 -1.90
C ASN A 150 9.91 8.88 -3.23
N ILE A 151 9.95 7.67 -3.80
CA ILE A 151 10.53 7.42 -5.13
C ILE A 151 9.78 8.24 -6.19
N LEU A 152 8.45 8.23 -6.20
CA LEU A 152 7.64 8.99 -7.16
C LEU A 152 7.87 10.50 -7.02
N ARG A 153 7.93 11.02 -5.79
CA ARG A 153 8.24 12.44 -5.53
C ARG A 153 9.63 12.82 -5.99
N HIS A 154 10.63 11.98 -5.70
CA HIS A 154 12.02 12.18 -6.13
C HIS A 154 12.13 12.26 -7.66
N ASN A 155 11.33 11.45 -8.37
CA ASN A 155 11.27 11.45 -9.83
C ASN A 155 10.36 12.55 -10.42
N GLY A 156 9.90 13.50 -9.61
CA GLY A 156 9.18 14.70 -10.05
C GLY A 156 7.68 14.51 -10.27
N VAL A 157 7.11 13.36 -9.90
CA VAL A 157 5.65 13.14 -10.00
C VAL A 157 4.91 14.13 -9.09
N ALA A 158 3.92 14.82 -9.62
CA ALA A 158 3.16 15.86 -8.91
C ALA A 158 2.08 15.23 -8.01
N ILE A 159 2.50 14.64 -6.91
CA ILE A 159 1.66 14.11 -5.83
C ILE A 159 2.04 14.76 -4.50
N GLY A 160 1.13 14.81 -3.54
CA GLY A 160 1.36 15.37 -2.21
C GLY A 160 0.95 14.41 -1.10
N LYS A 161 1.16 14.82 0.15
CA LYS A 161 0.79 14.02 1.34
C LYS A 161 -0.69 13.59 1.32
N LEU A 162 -1.59 14.45 0.85
CA LEU A 162 -3.01 14.15 0.80
C LEU A 162 -3.37 13.09 -0.25
N ASP A 163 -2.60 12.97 -1.33
CA ASP A 163 -2.78 11.90 -2.31
C ASP A 163 -2.39 10.54 -1.71
N LEU A 164 -1.36 10.53 -0.85
CA LEU A 164 -0.94 9.32 -0.14
C LEU A 164 -1.93 8.92 0.95
N LEU A 165 -2.34 9.86 1.81
CA LEU A 165 -3.21 9.57 2.95
C LEU A 165 -4.69 9.40 2.54
N GLY A 166 -5.12 10.13 1.51
CA GLY A 166 -6.52 10.17 1.08
C GLY A 166 -7.45 10.75 2.15
N VAL A 167 -8.74 10.57 1.92
CA VAL A 167 -9.79 10.88 2.92
C VAL A 167 -9.91 9.69 3.86
N MET A 168 -9.46 9.87 5.10
CA MET A 168 -9.45 8.80 6.10
C MET A 168 -10.87 8.38 6.48
N PRO A 169 -11.14 7.07 6.60
CA PRO A 169 -12.43 6.56 7.07
C PRO A 169 -12.82 7.17 8.42
N GLY A 170 -14.08 7.59 8.56
CA GLY A 170 -14.59 8.21 9.79
C GLY A 170 -14.20 9.68 9.98
N MET A 171 -13.39 10.26 9.08
CA MET A 171 -13.01 11.66 9.17
C MET A 171 -14.14 12.58 8.73
N THR A 172 -14.43 13.59 9.54
CA THR A 172 -15.32 14.71 9.18
C THR A 172 -14.47 15.97 9.01
N ALA A 173 -14.52 16.59 7.84
CA ALA A 173 -13.82 17.84 7.56
C ALA A 173 -14.80 19.02 7.48
N LYS A 174 -14.43 20.16 8.08
CA LYS A 174 -15.19 21.43 8.02
C LYS A 174 -14.26 22.59 7.61
N GLY A 175 -14.85 23.70 7.18
CA GLY A 175 -14.10 24.93 6.86
C GLY A 175 -13.11 24.80 5.70
N LYS A 176 -11.96 25.47 5.80
CA LYS A 176 -10.94 25.52 4.73
C LYS A 176 -10.36 24.14 4.39
N ILE A 177 -10.18 23.26 5.39
CA ILE A 177 -9.63 21.93 5.17
C ILE A 177 -10.54 21.08 4.28
N LYS A 178 -11.87 21.17 4.44
CA LYS A 178 -12.82 20.51 3.55
C LYS A 178 -12.63 20.94 2.10
N LYS A 179 -12.51 22.27 1.87
CA LYS A 179 -12.28 22.81 0.52
C LYS A 179 -10.97 22.32 -0.09
N MET A 180 -9.90 22.19 0.71
CA MET A 180 -8.61 21.65 0.24
C MET A 180 -8.70 20.16 -0.13
N MET A 181 -9.52 19.38 0.58
CA MET A 181 -9.68 17.95 0.31
C MET A 181 -10.60 17.68 -0.89
N ASP A 182 -11.61 18.54 -1.09
CA ASP A 182 -12.53 18.48 -2.22
C ASP A 182 -11.91 19.04 -3.51
N ALA A 183 -10.85 19.87 -3.38
CA ALA A 183 -10.11 20.41 -4.52
C ALA A 183 -9.35 19.28 -5.22
N LYS A 184 -9.68 19.01 -6.49
CA LYS A 184 -8.87 18.15 -7.35
C LYS A 184 -7.43 18.67 -7.36
N PRO A 185 -6.42 17.78 -7.35
CA PRO A 185 -5.03 18.23 -7.51
C PRO A 185 -4.92 19.08 -8.80
N PRO A 186 -4.18 20.19 -8.77
CA PRO A 186 -4.05 21.05 -9.93
C PRO A 186 -3.50 20.25 -11.11
N ALA A 187 -4.25 20.24 -12.22
CA ALA A 187 -3.75 19.72 -13.48
C ALA A 187 -2.55 20.57 -13.89
N ASN A 188 -1.35 19.97 -13.86
CA ASN A 188 -0.09 20.57 -14.35
C ASN A 188 0.24 21.97 -13.81
N VAL A 189 1.07 22.04 -12.81
CA VAL A 189 1.94 23.20 -12.63
C VAL A 189 2.93 23.22 -13.80
N LYS A 190 2.61 23.98 -14.85
CA LYS A 190 3.60 24.35 -15.86
C LYS A 190 4.76 25.00 -15.10
N LYS A 191 5.90 24.33 -14.98
CA LYS A 191 7.14 24.98 -14.57
C LYS A 191 7.41 26.07 -15.62
N LYS A 192 7.28 27.34 -15.23
CA LYS A 192 7.94 28.41 -15.98
C LYS A 192 9.43 28.07 -16.01
N ARG A 193 9.95 27.91 -17.21
CA ARG A 193 11.39 27.87 -17.48
C ARG A 193 12.01 29.20 -17.11
#